data_051dad7e8f0d88b110efe87e336b661a
#
_entry.id   051dad7e8f0d88b110efe87e336b661a
#
_cell.length_a   1.000
_cell.length_b   1.000
_cell.length_c   1.000
_cell.angle_alpha   90.00
_cell.angle_beta   90.00
_cell.angle_gamma   90.00
#
_symmetry.space_group_name_H-M   'P 1'
#
loop_
_entity.id
_entity.type
_entity.pdbx_description
1 polymer ?
#
loop_
_entity_poly.entity_id
_entity_poly.type
_entity_poly.pdbx_seq_one_letter_code
_entity_poly.pdbx_strand_id
1 'polypeptide(L)'
;MSEKRKDNRGRILRTGESQRKDGIYQYRYADILGTRRYIYDADLNKLREKEKYVQKQLDQGLDYANGKMTVVELYEQYVDTKRNARENTKKTYAYFAKVLRNDAFSKKEISKVKPLDAKKWLIKLHDSGLSYGTLKVLKAAVGGAFKMACEEDIISKNPCAFSLSSIISNDTTKKEVLSLEQQKAFLSFVRKDAWGSKYYDVIIVLLNTGMRIGELSGLIIDDIDFEKRRIKIDHQLQYYDKNGYVVEKVKSRSGNRMIPMSDDVYESLKRVLNNRKQIEREFEDYVFLNRNGRPITSTAFAISLKRIITKYNNCHQNDQLPNITPHSFRHMFCSNMVKANMNAKTLQYIMGHADISMTLNVYSHIDYDAVEKSMLDILNADN
;
A
#
# COMPACT_ATOMS: atom_id res chain seq x y z
N MET A 1 -49.60 -11.68 -44.99
CA MET A 1 -48.65 -10.70 -44.44
C MET A 1 -49.13 -10.36 -43.03
N SER A 2 -48.33 -10.59 -42.00
CA SER A 2 -48.73 -10.28 -40.60
C SER A 2 -48.83 -8.74 -40.46
N GLU A 3 -49.95 -8.26 -39.96
CA GLU A 3 -50.21 -6.86 -39.71
C GLU A 3 -49.16 -6.24 -38.78
N LYS A 4 -48.52 -5.14 -39.21
CA LYS A 4 -47.46 -4.51 -38.38
C LYS A 4 -48.10 -3.88 -37.14
N ARG A 5 -47.61 -4.25 -35.95
CA ARG A 5 -48.11 -3.71 -34.67
C ARG A 5 -47.91 -2.18 -34.64
N LYS A 6 -48.93 -1.45 -34.20
CA LYS A 6 -48.95 0.01 -34.10
C LYS A 6 -49.17 0.44 -32.64
N ASP A 7 -48.69 1.59 -32.26
CA ASP A 7 -48.99 2.24 -30.99
C ASP A 7 -50.33 2.99 -31.04
N ASN A 8 -50.73 3.61 -29.93
CA ASN A 8 -51.97 4.39 -29.82
C ASN A 8 -52.03 5.63 -30.75
N ARG A 9 -50.87 6.00 -31.34
CA ARG A 9 -50.75 7.11 -32.28
C ARG A 9 -50.56 6.66 -33.74
N GLY A 10 -50.76 5.35 -34.02
CA GLY A 10 -50.62 4.77 -35.36
C GLY A 10 -49.20 4.51 -35.83
N ARG A 11 -48.16 4.72 -34.99
CA ARG A 11 -46.76 4.51 -35.34
C ARG A 11 -46.42 3.02 -35.29
N ILE A 12 -45.66 2.55 -36.27
CA ILE A 12 -45.24 1.15 -36.36
C ILE A 12 -44.21 0.85 -35.26
N LEU A 13 -44.48 -0.20 -34.47
CA LEU A 13 -43.58 -0.75 -33.49
C LEU A 13 -42.70 -1.85 -34.10
N ARG A 14 -41.41 -1.84 -33.73
CA ARG A 14 -40.38 -2.78 -34.20
C ARG A 14 -40.47 -4.10 -33.39
N THR A 15 -39.74 -5.12 -33.82
CA THR A 15 -39.58 -6.36 -33.09
C THR A 15 -39.01 -6.07 -31.71
N GLY A 16 -39.62 -6.59 -30.65
CA GLY A 16 -39.22 -6.31 -29.24
C GLY A 16 -39.92 -5.10 -28.62
N GLU A 17 -40.37 -4.11 -29.44
CA GLU A 17 -41.09 -2.94 -28.94
C GLU A 17 -42.56 -3.28 -28.63
N SER A 18 -43.13 -2.68 -27.60
CA SER A 18 -44.58 -2.66 -27.29
C SER A 18 -44.89 -1.41 -26.47
N GLN A 19 -46.19 -1.02 -26.49
CA GLN A 19 -46.73 0.02 -25.65
C GLN A 19 -47.63 -0.60 -24.57
N ARG A 20 -47.41 -0.25 -23.33
CA ARG A 20 -48.21 -0.68 -22.17
C ARG A 20 -49.51 0.11 -22.10
N LYS A 21 -50.45 -0.38 -21.31
CA LYS A 21 -51.76 0.26 -21.08
C LYS A 21 -51.65 1.66 -20.47
N ASP A 22 -50.59 1.90 -19.71
CA ASP A 22 -50.26 3.21 -19.12
C ASP A 22 -49.57 4.19 -20.08
N GLY A 23 -49.44 3.80 -21.37
CA GLY A 23 -48.84 4.65 -22.42
C GLY A 23 -47.32 4.56 -22.52
N ILE A 24 -46.62 3.92 -21.57
CA ILE A 24 -45.20 3.76 -21.55
C ILE A 24 -44.77 2.73 -22.61
N TYR A 25 -43.72 3.08 -23.39
CA TYR A 25 -43.10 2.14 -24.33
C TYR A 25 -42.10 1.26 -23.62
N GLN A 26 -42.04 -0.01 -24.04
CA GLN A 26 -41.06 -0.98 -23.57
C GLN A 26 -40.39 -1.68 -24.76
N TYR A 27 -39.09 -1.96 -24.61
CA TYR A 27 -38.33 -2.81 -25.52
C TYR A 27 -37.82 -4.03 -24.76
N ARG A 28 -38.07 -5.23 -25.30
CA ARG A 28 -37.64 -6.53 -24.76
C ARG A 28 -36.43 -7.03 -25.52
N TYR A 29 -35.37 -7.39 -24.80
CA TYR A 29 -34.18 -8.00 -25.36
C TYR A 29 -33.75 -9.20 -24.48
N ALA A 30 -32.86 -10.05 -25.00
CA ALA A 30 -32.12 -11.05 -24.22
C ALA A 30 -30.74 -10.47 -23.88
N ASP A 31 -30.31 -10.61 -22.62
CA ASP A 31 -28.94 -10.28 -22.24
C ASP A 31 -27.96 -11.35 -22.73
N ILE A 32 -26.64 -11.16 -22.47
CA ILE A 32 -25.59 -12.10 -22.87
C ILE A 32 -25.75 -13.50 -22.30
N LEU A 33 -26.52 -13.67 -21.22
CA LEU A 33 -26.82 -14.93 -20.59
C LEU A 33 -28.14 -15.53 -21.09
N GLY A 34 -28.80 -14.89 -22.07
CA GLY A 34 -30.10 -15.30 -22.62
C GLY A 34 -31.31 -14.91 -21.73
N THR A 35 -31.06 -14.16 -20.63
CA THR A 35 -32.14 -13.73 -19.73
C THR A 35 -32.91 -12.58 -20.36
N ARG A 36 -34.27 -12.66 -20.29
CA ARG A 36 -35.13 -11.60 -20.80
C ARG A 36 -35.09 -10.36 -19.94
N ARG A 37 -34.77 -9.20 -20.57
CA ARG A 37 -34.70 -7.88 -19.95
C ARG A 37 -35.56 -6.87 -20.67
N TYR A 38 -35.88 -5.78 -20.00
CA TYR A 38 -36.76 -4.74 -20.53
C TYR A 38 -36.16 -3.36 -20.24
N ILE A 39 -36.29 -2.44 -21.22
CA ILE A 39 -36.06 -1.02 -21.01
C ILE A 39 -37.35 -0.27 -21.32
N TYR A 40 -37.52 0.88 -20.70
CA TYR A 40 -38.74 1.67 -20.72
C TYR A 40 -38.45 3.14 -21.06
N ASP A 41 -39.40 3.78 -21.74
CA ASP A 41 -39.43 5.25 -21.92
C ASP A 41 -40.88 5.68 -22.22
N ALA A 42 -41.20 6.94 -21.83
CA ALA A 42 -42.49 7.55 -22.18
C ALA A 42 -42.53 8.03 -23.63
N ASP A 43 -41.37 8.21 -24.27
CA ASP A 43 -41.22 8.60 -25.67
C ASP A 43 -40.59 7.50 -26.51
N LEU A 44 -41.22 7.17 -27.64
CA LEU A 44 -40.79 6.08 -28.54
C LEU A 44 -39.41 6.37 -29.17
N ASN A 45 -39.08 7.63 -29.50
CA ASN A 45 -37.79 7.94 -30.08
C ASN A 45 -36.67 7.79 -29.09
N LYS A 46 -36.90 8.23 -27.83
CA LYS A 46 -35.97 7.99 -26.74
C LYS A 46 -35.77 6.53 -26.39
N LEU A 47 -36.87 5.72 -26.46
CA LEU A 47 -36.76 4.27 -26.31
C LEU A 47 -35.84 3.69 -27.40
N ARG A 48 -35.99 4.11 -28.65
CA ARG A 48 -35.20 3.64 -29.79
C ARG A 48 -33.73 4.07 -29.71
N GLU A 49 -33.42 5.21 -29.11
CA GLU A 49 -32.05 5.58 -28.80
C GLU A 49 -31.44 4.61 -27.74
N LYS A 50 -32.21 4.31 -26.69
CA LYS A 50 -31.81 3.31 -25.68
C LYS A 50 -31.66 1.91 -26.29
N GLU A 51 -32.58 1.49 -27.19
CA GLU A 51 -32.50 0.22 -27.93
C GLU A 51 -31.18 0.13 -28.72
N LYS A 52 -30.86 1.13 -29.53
CA LYS A 52 -29.59 1.18 -30.30
C LYS A 52 -28.38 1.05 -29.37
N TYR A 53 -28.42 1.72 -28.23
CA TYR A 53 -27.33 1.64 -27.26
C TYR A 53 -27.20 0.24 -26.63
N VAL A 54 -28.33 -0.37 -26.22
CA VAL A 54 -28.36 -1.75 -25.69
C VAL A 54 -27.86 -2.74 -26.74
N GLN A 55 -28.36 -2.65 -27.97
CA GLN A 55 -27.95 -3.55 -29.06
C GLN A 55 -26.44 -3.46 -29.31
N LYS A 56 -25.90 -2.25 -29.35
CA LYS A 56 -24.46 -2.04 -29.51
C LYS A 56 -23.65 -2.68 -28.38
N GLN A 57 -24.14 -2.64 -27.14
CA GLN A 57 -23.46 -3.30 -26.00
C GLN A 57 -23.52 -4.83 -26.15
N LEU A 58 -24.69 -5.38 -26.50
CA LEU A 58 -24.85 -6.81 -26.74
C LEU A 58 -23.98 -7.32 -27.89
N ASP A 59 -23.88 -6.57 -28.98
CA ASP A 59 -23.03 -6.88 -30.14
C ASP A 59 -21.53 -6.88 -29.77
N GLN A 60 -21.18 -6.16 -28.70
CA GLN A 60 -19.83 -6.14 -28.09
C GLN A 60 -19.64 -7.20 -27.00
N GLY A 61 -20.64 -8.04 -26.74
CA GLY A 61 -20.61 -9.04 -25.67
C GLY A 61 -20.71 -8.48 -24.25
N LEU A 62 -21.18 -7.23 -24.07
CA LEU A 62 -21.19 -6.56 -22.77
C LEU A 62 -22.51 -6.77 -22.01
N ASP A 63 -22.44 -6.96 -20.70
CA ASP A 63 -23.60 -7.03 -19.82
C ASP A 63 -24.15 -5.65 -19.48
N TYR A 64 -25.09 -5.19 -20.32
CA TYR A 64 -25.75 -3.89 -20.15
C TYR A 64 -26.45 -3.74 -18.79
N ALA A 65 -27.02 -4.83 -18.22
CA ALA A 65 -27.78 -4.75 -16.98
C ALA A 65 -26.86 -4.42 -15.79
N ASN A 66 -25.71 -5.09 -15.71
CA ASN A 66 -24.71 -4.84 -14.68
C ASN A 66 -23.91 -3.55 -14.90
N GLY A 67 -23.82 -3.06 -16.13
CA GLY A 67 -23.19 -1.76 -16.46
C GLY A 67 -23.89 -0.54 -15.85
N LYS A 68 -25.12 -0.68 -15.30
CA LYS A 68 -25.81 0.37 -14.51
C LYS A 68 -25.35 0.49 -13.08
N MET A 69 -24.59 -0.49 -12.58
CA MET A 69 -23.95 -0.45 -11.26
C MET A 69 -23.15 0.84 -11.12
N THR A 70 -23.15 1.43 -9.94
CA THR A 70 -22.34 2.62 -9.63
C THR A 70 -20.89 2.25 -9.33
N VAL A 71 -20.00 3.25 -9.43
CA VAL A 71 -18.57 3.06 -9.11
C VAL A 71 -18.36 2.56 -7.69
N VAL A 72 -19.14 3.06 -6.71
CA VAL A 72 -19.00 2.62 -5.32
C VAL A 72 -19.48 1.18 -5.14
N GLU A 73 -20.58 0.78 -5.76
CA GLU A 73 -21.06 -0.60 -5.70
C GLU A 73 -20.07 -1.57 -6.33
N LEU A 74 -19.49 -1.23 -7.48
CA LEU A 74 -18.41 -2.02 -8.09
C LEU A 74 -17.21 -2.15 -7.17
N TYR A 75 -16.80 -1.04 -6.54
CA TYR A 75 -15.67 -1.04 -5.62
C TYR A 75 -15.93 -1.93 -4.40
N GLU A 76 -17.14 -1.88 -3.83
CA GLU A 76 -17.52 -2.70 -2.69
C GLU A 76 -17.54 -4.18 -3.05
N GLN A 77 -18.10 -4.57 -4.20
CA GLN A 77 -18.02 -5.94 -4.71
C GLN A 77 -16.57 -6.40 -4.89
N TYR A 78 -15.71 -5.55 -5.46
CA TYR A 78 -14.28 -5.86 -5.60
C TYR A 78 -13.62 -6.10 -4.24
N VAL A 79 -13.90 -5.28 -3.24
CA VAL A 79 -13.35 -5.45 -1.88
C VAL A 79 -13.84 -6.75 -1.25
N ASP A 80 -15.09 -7.15 -1.46
CA ASP A 80 -15.65 -8.39 -0.94
C ASP A 80 -14.96 -9.63 -1.51
N THR A 81 -14.41 -9.56 -2.73
CA THR A 81 -13.57 -10.64 -3.28
C THR A 81 -12.22 -10.80 -2.55
N LYS A 82 -11.76 -9.77 -1.79
CA LYS A 82 -10.46 -9.75 -1.12
C LYS A 82 -10.51 -10.32 0.31
N ARG A 83 -11.21 -11.42 0.52
CA ARG A 83 -11.43 -12.05 1.84
C ARG A 83 -10.13 -12.32 2.61
N ASN A 84 -9.07 -12.73 1.92
CA ASN A 84 -7.77 -13.05 2.51
C ASN A 84 -6.84 -11.83 2.69
N ALA A 85 -7.37 -10.60 2.50
CA ALA A 85 -6.57 -9.40 2.72
C ALA A 85 -6.22 -9.23 4.21
N ARG A 86 -4.96 -8.82 4.49
CA ARG A 86 -4.52 -8.50 5.87
C ARG A 86 -5.32 -7.33 6.44
N GLU A 87 -5.45 -7.27 7.77
CA GLU A 87 -6.24 -6.25 8.46
C GLU A 87 -5.88 -4.80 8.06
N ASN A 88 -4.59 -4.49 7.90
CA ASN A 88 -4.18 -3.16 7.44
C ASN A 88 -4.62 -2.86 6.00
N THR A 89 -4.69 -3.88 5.13
CA THR A 89 -5.22 -3.73 3.77
C THR A 89 -6.72 -3.52 3.80
N LYS A 90 -7.45 -4.25 4.66
CA LYS A 90 -8.89 -4.05 4.88
C LYS A 90 -9.20 -2.65 5.40
N LYS A 91 -8.42 -2.15 6.38
CA LYS A 91 -8.54 -0.75 6.88
C LYS A 91 -8.33 0.26 5.74
N THR A 92 -7.35 0.03 4.86
CA THR A 92 -7.09 0.88 3.69
C THR A 92 -8.26 0.86 2.71
N TYR A 93 -8.82 -0.32 2.41
CA TYR A 93 -9.99 -0.43 1.54
C TYR A 93 -11.22 0.25 2.14
N ALA A 94 -11.44 0.11 3.45
CA ALA A 94 -12.54 0.80 4.15
C ALA A 94 -12.38 2.32 4.11
N TYR A 95 -11.16 2.84 4.28
CA TYR A 95 -10.86 4.26 4.11
C TYR A 95 -11.17 4.72 2.68
N PHE A 96 -10.77 3.98 1.65
CA PHE A 96 -11.04 4.33 0.26
C PHE A 96 -12.54 4.26 -0.08
N ALA A 97 -13.28 3.30 0.48
CA ALA A 97 -14.74 3.28 0.36
C ALA A 97 -15.37 4.56 0.92
N LYS A 98 -14.88 5.05 2.08
CA LYS A 98 -15.33 6.34 2.66
C LYS A 98 -15.00 7.51 1.74
N VAL A 99 -13.79 7.57 1.18
CA VAL A 99 -13.39 8.63 0.22
C VAL A 99 -14.30 8.61 -1.02
N LEU A 100 -14.57 7.42 -1.57
CA LEU A 100 -15.47 7.26 -2.72
C LEU A 100 -16.90 7.73 -2.39
N ARG A 101 -17.51 7.24 -1.32
CA ARG A 101 -18.91 7.57 -0.95
C ARG A 101 -19.14 9.08 -0.82
N ASN A 102 -18.13 9.82 -0.44
CA ASN A 102 -18.19 11.27 -0.24
C ASN A 102 -18.03 12.09 -1.54
N ASP A 103 -17.88 11.44 -2.69
CA ASP A 103 -17.67 12.13 -3.98
C ASP A 103 -18.72 11.76 -5.02
N ALA A 104 -19.09 12.73 -5.87
CA ALA A 104 -20.05 12.53 -6.95
C ALA A 104 -19.60 11.51 -8.00
N PHE A 105 -18.28 11.27 -8.14
CA PHE A 105 -17.72 10.26 -9.02
C PHE A 105 -18.24 8.86 -8.69
N SER A 106 -18.43 8.56 -7.40
CA SER A 106 -18.89 7.25 -6.93
C SER A 106 -20.30 6.89 -7.38
N LYS A 107 -21.16 7.90 -7.63
CA LYS A 107 -22.57 7.74 -8.02
C LYS A 107 -22.74 7.53 -9.53
N LYS A 108 -21.67 7.64 -10.32
CA LYS A 108 -21.75 7.42 -11.78
C LYS A 108 -21.95 5.93 -12.07
N GLU A 109 -22.80 5.63 -13.05
CA GLU A 109 -22.90 4.28 -13.63
C GLU A 109 -21.57 3.91 -14.32
N ILE A 110 -21.04 2.73 -14.04
CA ILE A 110 -19.70 2.31 -14.52
C ILE A 110 -19.60 2.31 -16.05
N SER A 111 -20.67 1.97 -16.76
CA SER A 111 -20.73 2.01 -18.23
C SER A 111 -20.62 3.43 -18.82
N LYS A 112 -20.86 4.47 -18.00
CA LYS A 112 -20.79 5.88 -18.42
C LYS A 112 -19.50 6.57 -17.97
N VAL A 113 -18.67 5.91 -17.17
CA VAL A 113 -17.41 6.48 -16.69
C VAL A 113 -16.38 6.51 -17.82
N LYS A 114 -15.85 7.70 -18.07
CA LYS A 114 -14.77 7.93 -19.04
C LYS A 114 -13.44 8.12 -18.32
N PRO A 115 -12.28 7.89 -18.99
CA PRO A 115 -10.98 8.17 -18.40
C PRO A 115 -10.84 9.61 -17.88
N LEU A 116 -11.47 10.58 -18.54
CA LEU A 116 -11.48 11.97 -18.10
C LEU A 116 -12.17 12.17 -16.74
N ASP A 117 -13.23 11.40 -16.45
CA ASP A 117 -13.93 11.48 -15.17
C ASP A 117 -13.02 11.01 -14.03
N ALA A 118 -12.34 9.86 -14.23
CA ALA A 118 -11.40 9.33 -13.27
C ALA A 118 -10.19 10.27 -13.05
N LYS A 119 -9.68 10.88 -14.11
CA LYS A 119 -8.60 11.88 -14.02
C LYS A 119 -9.03 13.11 -13.21
N LYS A 120 -10.18 13.71 -13.54
CA LYS A 120 -10.72 14.88 -12.82
C LYS A 120 -10.97 14.57 -11.33
N TRP A 121 -11.48 13.38 -11.04
CA TRP A 121 -11.71 12.95 -9.67
C TRP A 121 -10.40 12.86 -8.88
N LEU A 122 -9.34 12.25 -9.43
CA LEU A 122 -8.03 12.14 -8.77
C LEU A 122 -7.36 13.51 -8.58
N ILE A 123 -7.45 14.42 -9.58
CA ILE A 123 -6.95 15.79 -9.45
C ILE A 123 -7.68 16.51 -8.31
N LYS A 124 -9.00 16.45 -8.27
CA LYS A 124 -9.80 17.04 -7.18
C LYS A 124 -9.38 16.52 -5.80
N LEU A 125 -9.13 15.21 -5.67
CA LEU A 125 -8.66 14.63 -4.42
C LEU A 125 -7.25 15.12 -4.03
N HIS A 126 -6.37 15.29 -5.00
CA HIS A 126 -5.05 15.88 -4.79
C HIS A 126 -5.17 17.32 -4.30
N ASP A 127 -5.97 18.15 -4.97
CA ASP A 127 -6.20 19.54 -4.60
C ASP A 127 -6.84 19.68 -3.21
N SER A 128 -7.58 18.66 -2.77
CA SER A 128 -8.11 18.56 -1.39
C SER A 128 -7.10 18.07 -0.35
N GLY A 129 -5.83 17.83 -0.74
CA GLY A 129 -4.73 17.52 0.16
C GLY A 129 -4.36 16.04 0.29
N LEU A 130 -4.91 15.14 -0.54
CA LEU A 130 -4.44 13.76 -0.57
C LEU A 130 -3.08 13.67 -1.27
N SER A 131 -2.10 13.05 -0.59
CA SER A 131 -0.75 12.88 -1.13
C SER A 131 -0.74 11.99 -2.39
N TYR A 132 0.24 12.23 -3.28
CA TYR A 132 0.47 11.41 -4.47
C TYR A 132 0.55 9.90 -4.14
N GLY A 133 1.25 9.53 -3.05
CA GLY A 133 1.36 8.14 -2.60
C GLY A 133 0.01 7.51 -2.26
N THR A 134 -0.86 8.24 -1.55
CA THR A 134 -2.23 7.80 -1.23
C THR A 134 -3.08 7.64 -2.49
N LEU A 135 -3.00 8.61 -3.40
CA LEU A 135 -3.73 8.57 -4.67
C LEU A 135 -3.27 7.42 -5.58
N LYS A 136 -1.98 7.09 -5.57
CA LYS A 136 -1.44 5.94 -6.30
C LYS A 136 -2.08 4.62 -5.84
N VAL A 137 -2.20 4.42 -4.52
CA VAL A 137 -2.84 3.22 -3.95
C VAL A 137 -4.34 3.21 -4.18
N LEU A 138 -5.02 4.35 -4.00
CA LEU A 138 -6.44 4.52 -4.26
C LEU A 138 -6.78 4.21 -5.74
N LYS A 139 -6.03 4.81 -6.67
CA LYS A 139 -6.17 4.56 -8.11
C LYS A 139 -5.96 3.08 -8.45
N ALA A 140 -4.98 2.43 -7.84
CA ALA A 140 -4.74 1.00 -8.05
C ALA A 140 -5.91 0.15 -7.55
N ALA A 141 -6.50 0.47 -6.40
CA ALA A 141 -7.63 -0.25 -5.84
C ALA A 141 -8.90 -0.07 -6.69
N VAL A 142 -9.25 1.17 -7.07
CA VAL A 142 -10.41 1.47 -7.93
C VAL A 142 -10.19 0.94 -9.35
N GLY A 143 -8.97 1.06 -9.88
CA GLY A 143 -8.59 0.48 -11.16
C GLY A 143 -8.67 -1.05 -11.17
N GLY A 144 -8.39 -1.70 -10.03
CA GLY A 144 -8.60 -3.14 -9.85
C GLY A 144 -10.07 -3.55 -9.94
N ALA A 145 -10.97 -2.74 -9.35
CA ALA A 145 -12.41 -2.94 -9.47
C ALA A 145 -12.90 -2.80 -10.93
N PHE A 146 -12.46 -1.76 -11.63
CA PHE A 146 -12.77 -1.61 -13.05
C PHE A 146 -12.14 -2.71 -13.93
N LYS A 147 -10.97 -3.23 -13.57
CA LYS A 147 -10.36 -4.36 -14.26
C LYS A 147 -11.23 -5.62 -14.11
N MET A 148 -11.74 -5.89 -12.92
CA MET A 148 -12.68 -6.97 -12.67
C MET A 148 -13.94 -6.80 -13.56
N ALA A 149 -14.51 -5.60 -13.65
CA ALA A 149 -15.67 -5.33 -14.52
C ALA A 149 -15.37 -5.53 -16.02
N CYS A 150 -14.11 -5.34 -16.46
CA CYS A 150 -13.69 -5.67 -17.82
C CYS A 150 -13.54 -7.18 -18.03
N GLU A 151 -13.03 -7.91 -17.03
CA GLU A 151 -12.87 -9.37 -17.07
C GLU A 151 -14.22 -10.11 -17.05
N GLU A 152 -15.25 -9.47 -16.48
CA GLU A 152 -16.65 -9.96 -16.45
C GLU A 152 -17.49 -9.41 -17.62
N ASP A 153 -16.88 -8.84 -18.64
CA ASP A 153 -17.53 -8.25 -19.83
C ASP A 153 -18.66 -7.24 -19.52
N ILE A 154 -18.59 -6.57 -18.34
CA ILE A 154 -19.55 -5.54 -17.96
C ILE A 154 -19.21 -4.21 -18.65
N ILE A 155 -17.92 -3.93 -18.84
CA ILE A 155 -17.41 -2.75 -19.56
C ILE A 155 -16.26 -3.14 -20.48
N SER A 156 -16.11 -2.44 -21.60
CA SER A 156 -15.08 -2.76 -22.60
C SER A 156 -13.68 -2.23 -22.26
N LYS A 157 -13.55 -1.20 -21.43
CA LYS A 157 -12.28 -0.54 -21.14
C LYS A 157 -12.24 -0.04 -19.71
N ASN A 158 -11.09 -0.23 -19.06
CA ASN A 158 -10.85 0.30 -17.71
C ASN A 158 -10.58 1.82 -17.77
N PRO A 159 -11.44 2.67 -17.17
CA PRO A 159 -11.26 4.12 -17.20
C PRO A 159 -10.07 4.61 -16.35
N CYS A 160 -9.51 3.74 -15.49
CA CYS A 160 -8.33 4.02 -14.66
C CYS A 160 -7.01 3.53 -15.29
N ALA A 161 -7.01 3.03 -16.54
CA ALA A 161 -5.83 2.51 -17.23
C ALA A 161 -4.92 3.63 -17.78
N PHE A 162 -4.43 4.52 -16.90
CA PHE A 162 -3.47 5.58 -17.23
C PHE A 162 -2.43 5.73 -16.13
N SER A 163 -1.28 6.35 -16.40
CA SER A 163 -0.30 6.66 -15.35
C SER A 163 -0.75 7.86 -14.52
N LEU A 164 -0.64 7.76 -13.17
CA LEU A 164 -0.95 8.90 -12.29
C LEU A 164 -0.01 10.09 -12.56
N SER A 165 1.26 9.82 -12.87
CA SER A 165 2.27 10.83 -13.20
C SER A 165 1.96 11.64 -14.47
N SER A 166 1.02 11.17 -15.32
CA SER A 166 0.58 11.93 -16.50
C SER A 166 -0.40 13.06 -16.17
N ILE A 167 -0.91 13.13 -14.94
CA ILE A 167 -1.92 14.11 -14.52
C ILE A 167 -1.57 14.85 -13.22
N ILE A 168 -0.75 14.28 -12.38
CA ILE A 168 -0.31 14.82 -11.08
C ILE A 168 1.18 14.58 -10.96
N SER A 169 1.94 15.65 -10.69
CA SER A 169 3.37 15.54 -10.39
C SER A 169 3.59 14.77 -9.08
N ASN A 170 4.65 13.98 -9.04
CA ASN A 170 5.03 13.30 -7.82
C ASN A 170 5.70 14.29 -6.85
N ASP A 171 4.92 14.85 -5.95
CA ASP A 171 5.34 15.78 -4.89
C ASP A 171 5.88 15.06 -3.64
N THR A 172 6.03 13.74 -3.71
CA THR A 172 6.56 12.97 -2.57
C THR A 172 7.98 13.40 -2.28
N THR A 173 8.18 14.10 -1.17
CA THR A 173 9.51 14.45 -0.69
C THR A 173 10.32 13.18 -0.43
N LYS A 174 11.54 13.11 -0.98
CA LYS A 174 12.47 12.02 -0.67
C LYS A 174 12.71 12.05 0.84
N LYS A 175 12.55 10.90 1.49
CA LYS A 175 12.89 10.80 2.91
C LYS A 175 14.38 11.03 3.05
N GLU A 176 14.74 12.08 3.76
CA GLU A 176 16.12 12.36 4.10
C GLU A 176 16.66 11.25 4.99
N VAL A 177 17.88 10.83 4.68
CA VAL A 177 18.63 9.85 5.47
C VAL A 177 19.71 10.63 6.22
N LEU A 178 19.82 10.40 7.53
CA LEU A 178 20.86 11.06 8.34
C LEU A 178 22.25 10.73 7.81
N SER A 179 23.12 11.72 7.75
CA SER A 179 24.55 11.48 7.50
C SER A 179 25.16 10.61 8.60
N LEU A 180 26.34 10.03 8.38
CA LEU A 180 27.01 9.22 9.39
C LEU A 180 27.33 10.04 10.64
N GLU A 181 27.67 11.32 10.48
CA GLU A 181 27.93 12.27 11.57
C GLU A 181 26.65 12.53 12.37
N GLN A 182 25.54 12.79 11.68
CA GLN A 182 24.23 12.96 12.32
C GLN A 182 23.76 11.69 13.04
N GLN A 183 23.99 10.50 12.46
CA GLN A 183 23.68 9.23 13.12
C GLN A 183 24.47 9.07 14.42
N LYS A 184 25.79 9.38 14.41
CA LYS A 184 26.65 9.32 15.61
C LYS A 184 26.21 10.33 16.67
N ALA A 185 25.95 11.57 16.27
CA ALA A 185 25.45 12.63 17.17
C ALA A 185 24.12 12.25 17.81
N PHE A 186 23.17 11.75 17.01
CA PHE A 186 21.87 11.29 17.48
C PHE A 186 22.01 10.13 18.48
N LEU A 187 22.82 9.11 18.16
CA LEU A 187 23.06 7.97 19.07
C LEU A 187 23.71 8.41 20.39
N SER A 188 24.67 9.33 20.33
CA SER A 188 25.31 9.90 21.53
C SER A 188 24.29 10.63 22.40
N PHE A 189 23.41 11.42 21.79
CA PHE A 189 22.32 12.10 22.48
C PHE A 189 21.35 11.11 23.13
N VAL A 190 20.86 10.14 22.36
CA VAL A 190 19.91 9.12 22.86
C VAL A 190 20.50 8.36 24.06
N ARG A 191 21.77 7.99 23.98
CA ARG A 191 22.45 7.25 25.06
C ARG A 191 22.51 8.05 26.37
N LYS A 192 22.67 9.37 26.30
CA LYS A 192 22.79 10.28 27.45
C LYS A 192 21.43 10.78 27.97
N ASP A 193 20.39 10.73 27.15
CA ASP A 193 19.08 11.26 27.51
C ASP A 193 18.38 10.35 28.52
N ALA A 194 18.00 10.87 29.68
CA ALA A 194 17.41 10.11 30.79
C ALA A 194 16.15 9.32 30.38
N TRP A 195 15.38 9.84 29.43
CA TRP A 195 14.18 9.15 28.95
C TRP A 195 14.41 8.37 27.65
N GLY A 196 15.23 8.87 26.75
CA GLY A 196 15.52 8.26 25.44
C GLY A 196 16.40 7.03 25.52
N SER A 197 17.29 6.96 26.51
CA SER A 197 18.28 5.86 26.69
C SER A 197 17.67 4.48 26.70
N LYS A 198 16.44 4.32 27.17
CA LYS A 198 15.71 3.03 27.13
C LYS A 198 15.38 2.54 25.71
N TYR A 199 15.46 3.41 24.70
CA TYR A 199 15.28 3.05 23.29
C TYR A 199 16.59 2.91 22.54
N TYR A 200 17.74 3.16 23.20
CA TYR A 200 19.05 3.11 22.58
C TYR A 200 19.30 1.77 21.89
N ASP A 201 19.10 0.65 22.61
CA ASP A 201 19.34 -0.68 22.07
C ASP A 201 18.36 -1.05 20.94
N VAL A 202 17.11 -0.62 21.02
CA VAL A 202 16.14 -0.75 19.91
C VAL A 202 16.64 -0.03 18.65
N ILE A 203 17.16 1.19 18.81
CA ILE A 203 17.68 2.01 17.70
C ILE A 203 18.94 1.37 17.11
N ILE A 204 19.87 0.90 17.95
CA ILE A 204 21.09 0.20 17.51
C ILE A 204 20.74 -1.02 16.68
N VAL A 205 19.83 -1.87 17.17
CA VAL A 205 19.46 -3.09 16.45
C VAL A 205 18.78 -2.76 15.12
N LEU A 206 17.85 -1.79 15.06
CA LEU A 206 17.23 -1.36 13.80
C LEU A 206 18.24 -0.79 12.81
N LEU A 207 19.16 0.04 13.29
CA LEU A 207 20.16 0.73 12.45
C LEU A 207 21.21 -0.23 11.90
N ASN A 208 21.57 -1.29 12.63
CA ASN A 208 22.65 -2.21 12.25
C ASN A 208 22.17 -3.56 11.68
N THR A 209 20.84 -3.78 11.59
CA THR A 209 20.28 -4.99 10.98
C THR A 209 19.37 -4.72 9.80
N GLY A 210 18.87 -3.48 9.68
CA GLY A 210 17.90 -3.11 8.66
C GLY A 210 16.55 -3.82 8.78
N MET A 211 16.25 -4.51 9.89
CA MET A 211 14.95 -5.16 10.08
C MET A 211 13.80 -4.15 10.17
N ARG A 212 12.61 -4.59 9.88
CA ARG A 212 11.39 -3.77 10.05
C ARG A 212 11.04 -3.70 11.54
N ILE A 213 10.45 -2.58 11.98
CA ILE A 213 10.02 -2.45 13.38
C ILE A 213 9.06 -3.57 13.82
N GLY A 214 8.19 -4.06 12.92
CA GLY A 214 7.31 -5.19 13.22
C GLY A 214 8.06 -6.53 13.38
N GLU A 215 9.18 -6.73 12.66
CA GLU A 215 10.07 -7.87 12.82
C GLU A 215 10.82 -7.78 14.17
N LEU A 216 11.33 -6.59 14.51
CA LEU A 216 11.94 -6.35 15.83
C LEU A 216 10.94 -6.55 16.98
N SER A 217 9.72 -6.05 16.85
CA SER A 217 8.66 -6.21 17.83
C SER A 217 8.29 -7.68 18.06
N GLY A 218 8.39 -8.49 17.00
CA GLY A 218 8.09 -9.92 17.01
C GLY A 218 9.24 -10.80 17.46
N LEU A 219 10.47 -10.27 17.58
CA LEU A 219 11.66 -11.05 17.86
C LEU A 219 11.53 -11.76 19.22
N ILE A 220 11.70 -13.07 19.21
CA ILE A 220 11.72 -13.93 20.40
C ILE A 220 13.13 -14.42 20.70
N ILE A 221 13.35 -14.93 21.92
CA ILE A 221 14.67 -15.39 22.39
C ILE A 221 15.19 -16.51 21.48
N ASP A 222 14.33 -17.44 21.08
CA ASP A 222 14.69 -18.59 20.22
C ASP A 222 15.10 -18.18 18.77
N ASP A 223 14.82 -16.95 18.36
CA ASP A 223 15.29 -16.42 17.09
C ASP A 223 16.76 -16.00 17.12
N ILE A 224 17.39 -15.95 18.29
CA ILE A 224 18.73 -15.42 18.50
C ILE A 224 19.72 -16.54 18.81
N ASP A 225 20.60 -16.81 17.87
CA ASP A 225 21.74 -17.69 18.03
C ASP A 225 22.98 -16.85 18.42
N PHE A 226 23.26 -16.73 19.73
CA PHE A 226 24.41 -15.98 20.24
C PHE A 226 25.76 -16.64 19.92
N GLU A 227 25.80 -17.98 19.81
CA GLU A 227 27.04 -18.69 19.49
C GLU A 227 27.47 -18.44 18.04
N LYS A 228 26.52 -18.56 17.12
CA LYS A 228 26.74 -18.37 15.69
C LYS A 228 26.54 -16.90 15.26
N ARG A 229 26.21 -16.02 16.20
CA ARG A 229 25.94 -14.60 15.97
C ARG A 229 24.96 -14.34 14.83
N ARG A 230 23.75 -14.93 14.94
CA ARG A 230 22.70 -14.85 13.90
C ARG A 230 21.35 -14.57 14.52
N ILE A 231 20.53 -13.82 13.78
CA ILE A 231 19.13 -13.54 14.08
C ILE A 231 18.28 -14.13 12.97
N LYS A 232 17.30 -14.96 13.31
CA LYS A 232 16.31 -15.50 12.40
C LYS A 232 15.13 -14.54 12.29
N ILE A 233 14.71 -14.24 11.06
CA ILE A 233 13.53 -13.42 10.79
C ILE A 233 12.58 -14.24 9.93
N ASP A 234 11.46 -14.69 10.47
CA ASP A 234 10.42 -15.43 9.73
C ASP A 234 9.00 -14.96 10.07
N HIS A 235 8.87 -14.04 11.03
CA HIS A 235 7.60 -13.46 11.45
C HIS A 235 7.73 -11.99 11.84
N GLN A 236 6.59 -11.36 12.09
CA GLN A 236 6.47 -9.99 12.60
C GLN A 236 5.32 -9.91 13.61
N LEU A 237 5.38 -8.99 14.54
CA LEU A 237 4.29 -8.70 15.46
C LEU A 237 3.58 -7.41 15.05
N GLN A 238 2.26 -7.47 14.97
CA GLN A 238 1.40 -6.32 14.76
C GLN A 238 0.46 -6.15 15.95
N TYR A 239 0.09 -4.91 16.24
CA TYR A 239 -0.92 -4.61 17.25
C TYR A 239 -2.15 -4.00 16.56
N TYR A 240 -3.31 -4.57 16.87
CA TYR A 240 -4.60 -4.11 16.36
C TYR A 240 -5.54 -3.83 17.54
N ASP A 241 -6.20 -2.66 17.54
CA ASP A 241 -7.06 -2.23 18.66
C ASP A 241 -8.15 -3.26 19.04
N LYS A 242 -8.64 -4.02 18.04
CA LYS A 242 -9.67 -5.04 18.26
C LYS A 242 -9.11 -6.42 18.63
N ASN A 243 -7.94 -6.77 18.14
CA ASN A 243 -7.40 -8.14 18.20
C ASN A 243 -6.14 -8.25 19.09
N GLY A 244 -5.66 -7.12 19.64
CA GLY A 244 -4.43 -7.08 20.42
C GLY A 244 -3.18 -7.39 19.60
N TYR A 245 -2.25 -8.12 20.17
CA TYR A 245 -1.02 -8.56 19.50
C TYR A 245 -1.30 -9.74 18.59
N VAL A 246 -0.88 -9.63 17.33
CA VAL A 246 -1.05 -10.67 16.32
C VAL A 246 0.29 -10.97 15.67
N VAL A 247 0.73 -12.21 15.76
CA VAL A 247 1.91 -12.71 15.05
C VAL A 247 1.52 -13.00 13.59
N GLU A 248 2.19 -12.36 12.66
CA GLU A 248 2.03 -12.58 11.23
C GLU A 248 3.31 -13.17 10.63
N LYS A 249 3.18 -14.24 9.86
CA LYS A 249 4.30 -14.72 9.04
C LYS A 249 4.73 -13.66 8.03
N VAL A 250 6.01 -13.64 7.66
CA VAL A 250 6.52 -12.75 6.61
C VAL A 250 5.75 -12.95 5.30
N LYS A 251 5.60 -11.86 4.53
CA LYS A 251 4.73 -11.85 3.33
C LYS A 251 5.27 -12.65 2.15
N SER A 252 6.57 -12.86 2.09
CA SER A 252 7.25 -13.47 0.95
C SER A 252 8.32 -14.43 1.44
N ARG A 253 8.70 -15.38 0.60
CA ARG A 253 9.82 -16.29 0.85
C ARG A 253 11.12 -15.54 1.16
N SER A 254 11.34 -14.39 0.51
CA SER A 254 12.49 -13.49 0.76
C SER A 254 12.46 -12.81 2.13
N GLY A 255 11.31 -12.77 2.79
CA GLY A 255 11.19 -12.25 4.16
C GLY A 255 11.79 -13.20 5.20
N ASN A 256 11.80 -14.52 4.93
CA ASN A 256 12.45 -15.51 5.80
C ASN A 256 13.95 -15.49 5.51
N ARG A 257 14.74 -15.04 6.51
CA ARG A 257 16.17 -14.81 6.35
C ARG A 257 16.90 -14.88 7.67
N MET A 258 18.21 -15.10 7.60
CA MET A 258 19.14 -15.00 8.72
C MET A 258 19.94 -13.70 8.58
N ILE A 259 20.03 -12.91 9.65
CA ILE A 259 20.84 -11.68 9.71
C ILE A 259 22.03 -11.93 10.63
N PRO A 260 23.28 -11.64 10.18
CA PRO A 260 24.45 -11.70 11.08
C PRO A 260 24.42 -10.57 12.10
N MET A 261 24.91 -10.80 13.29
CA MET A 261 25.06 -9.79 14.36
C MET A 261 26.44 -9.16 14.31
N SER A 262 26.50 -7.83 14.23
CA SER A 262 27.69 -7.06 14.59
C SER A 262 27.88 -7.06 16.11
N ASP A 263 29.06 -6.62 16.59
CA ASP A 263 29.33 -6.51 18.03
C ASP A 263 28.32 -5.58 18.72
N ASP A 264 27.98 -4.46 18.10
CA ASP A 264 26.98 -3.52 18.64
C ASP A 264 25.59 -4.18 18.82
N VAL A 265 25.16 -4.99 17.85
CA VAL A 265 23.89 -5.71 17.92
C VAL A 265 23.93 -6.79 19.01
N TYR A 266 25.02 -7.55 19.05
CA TYR A 266 25.23 -8.60 20.04
C TYR A 266 25.18 -8.04 21.47
N GLU A 267 25.95 -6.97 21.75
CA GLU A 267 25.97 -6.32 23.05
C GLU A 267 24.62 -5.67 23.40
N SER A 268 23.94 -5.08 22.43
CA SER A 268 22.61 -4.51 22.63
C SER A 268 21.58 -5.57 23.01
N LEU A 269 21.57 -6.70 22.33
CA LEU A 269 20.66 -7.80 22.65
C LEU A 269 20.95 -8.39 24.04
N LYS A 270 22.22 -8.57 24.39
CA LYS A 270 22.60 -8.99 25.75
C LYS A 270 22.13 -8.01 26.82
N ARG A 271 22.35 -6.70 26.63
CA ARG A 271 21.87 -5.68 27.58
C ARG A 271 20.36 -5.71 27.74
N VAL A 272 19.62 -5.84 26.63
CA VAL A 272 18.15 -5.91 26.66
C VAL A 272 17.69 -7.12 27.48
N LEU A 273 18.25 -8.31 27.24
CA LEU A 273 17.86 -9.54 27.93
C LEU A 273 18.23 -9.49 29.42
N ASN A 274 19.40 -8.97 29.76
CA ASN A 274 19.87 -8.86 31.15
C ASN A 274 19.09 -7.82 31.98
N ASN A 275 18.52 -6.80 31.33
CA ASN A 275 17.81 -5.71 31.98
C ASN A 275 16.28 -5.90 32.04
N ARG A 276 15.75 -7.06 31.68
CA ARG A 276 14.31 -7.36 31.71
C ARG A 276 13.83 -7.39 33.16
N LYS A 277 12.94 -6.45 33.54
CA LYS A 277 12.48 -6.28 34.93
C LYS A 277 11.08 -6.82 35.21
N GLN A 278 10.15 -6.50 34.38
CA GLN A 278 8.75 -6.87 34.51
C GLN A 278 8.29 -7.53 33.22
N ILE A 279 7.77 -8.73 33.29
CA ILE A 279 7.35 -9.51 32.13
C ILE A 279 5.98 -10.08 32.40
N GLU A 280 5.01 -9.82 31.57
CA GLU A 280 3.78 -10.58 31.58
C GLU A 280 4.07 -11.98 31.00
N ARG A 281 3.60 -13.04 31.69
CA ARG A 281 3.89 -14.44 31.34
C ARG A 281 3.61 -14.79 29.89
N GLU A 282 2.58 -14.18 29.31
CA GLU A 282 2.21 -14.35 27.90
C GLU A 282 3.31 -13.85 26.92
N PHE A 283 4.20 -12.93 27.38
CA PHE A 283 5.21 -12.27 26.54
C PHE A 283 6.64 -12.55 26.98
N GLU A 284 6.86 -13.60 27.81
CA GLU A 284 8.18 -13.90 28.38
C GLU A 284 9.25 -14.23 27.33
N ASP A 285 8.85 -14.74 26.15
CA ASP A 285 9.76 -15.08 25.06
C ASP A 285 10.17 -13.87 24.22
N TYR A 286 9.42 -12.75 24.25
CA TYR A 286 9.73 -11.59 23.43
C TYR A 286 10.92 -10.80 23.95
N VAL A 287 11.80 -10.38 23.03
CA VAL A 287 13.06 -9.68 23.37
C VAL A 287 12.81 -8.23 23.78
N PHE A 288 12.06 -7.48 22.99
CA PHE A 288 11.84 -6.04 23.17
C PHE A 288 10.51 -5.75 23.85
N LEU A 289 10.54 -5.50 25.13
CA LEU A 289 9.38 -5.21 25.96
C LEU A 289 9.32 -3.73 26.35
N ASN A 290 8.11 -3.23 26.53
CA ASN A 290 7.88 -1.92 27.15
C ASN A 290 7.93 -2.02 28.69
N ARG A 291 7.75 -0.88 29.38
CA ARG A 291 7.75 -0.83 30.86
C ARG A 291 6.70 -1.70 31.55
N ASN A 292 5.66 -2.11 30.82
CA ASN A 292 4.56 -2.94 31.34
C ASN A 292 4.79 -4.43 31.05
N GLY A 293 5.98 -4.83 30.56
CA GLY A 293 6.28 -6.22 30.23
C GLY A 293 5.62 -6.76 28.97
N ARG A 294 5.13 -5.88 28.07
CA ARG A 294 4.49 -6.23 26.80
C ARG A 294 5.38 -5.83 25.60
N PRO A 295 5.28 -6.52 24.46
CA PRO A 295 6.07 -6.19 23.28
C PRO A 295 5.92 -4.72 22.86
N ILE A 296 7.01 -4.12 22.40
CA ILE A 296 7.00 -2.76 21.85
C ILE A 296 6.19 -2.75 20.56
N THR A 297 5.19 -1.88 20.47
CA THR A 297 4.43 -1.71 19.22
C THR A 297 5.07 -0.69 18.29
N SER A 298 4.90 -0.88 16.99
CA SER A 298 5.34 0.07 15.94
C SER A 298 4.88 1.50 16.20
N THR A 299 3.63 1.67 16.60
CA THR A 299 3.03 2.98 16.89
C THR A 299 3.63 3.63 18.13
N ALA A 300 3.77 2.86 19.22
CA ALA A 300 4.35 3.37 20.47
C ALA A 300 5.81 3.79 20.27
N PHE A 301 6.58 2.99 19.52
CA PHE A 301 7.96 3.35 19.21
C PHE A 301 8.04 4.59 18.30
N ALA A 302 7.17 4.71 17.29
CA ALA A 302 7.15 5.90 16.42
C ALA A 302 6.84 7.19 17.20
N ILE A 303 5.89 7.16 18.14
CA ILE A 303 5.59 8.30 19.04
C ILE A 303 6.79 8.64 19.90
N SER A 304 7.45 7.62 20.46
CA SER A 304 8.64 7.81 21.30
C SER A 304 9.81 8.38 20.53
N LEU A 305 10.05 7.87 19.32
CA LEU A 305 11.08 8.38 18.42
C LEU A 305 10.86 9.85 18.06
N LYS A 306 9.62 10.21 17.71
CA LYS A 306 9.27 11.61 17.43
C LYS A 306 9.58 12.52 18.63
N ARG A 307 9.28 12.09 19.85
CA ARG A 307 9.60 12.83 21.07
C ARG A 307 11.12 13.01 21.25
N ILE A 308 11.91 11.95 21.01
CA ILE A 308 13.37 12.00 21.10
C ILE A 308 13.93 13.02 20.10
N ILE A 309 13.47 12.98 18.84
CA ILE A 309 13.89 13.89 17.78
C ILE A 309 13.53 15.33 18.12
N THR A 310 12.31 15.58 18.57
CA THR A 310 11.89 16.91 19.00
C THR A 310 12.80 17.45 20.10
N LYS A 311 13.15 16.60 21.09
CA LYS A 311 14.07 16.99 22.16
C LYS A 311 15.47 17.25 21.65
N TYR A 312 16.00 16.42 20.74
CA TYR A 312 17.28 16.64 20.08
C TYR A 312 17.30 18.00 19.38
N ASN A 313 16.30 18.28 18.55
CA ASN A 313 16.21 19.51 17.76
C ASN A 313 16.09 20.77 18.64
N ASN A 314 15.42 20.67 19.77
CA ASN A 314 15.35 21.78 20.74
C ASN A 314 16.73 22.07 21.38
N CYS A 315 17.57 21.06 21.54
CA CYS A 315 18.92 21.23 22.09
C CYS A 315 19.97 21.61 21.02
N HIS A 316 19.67 21.34 19.72
CA HIS A 316 20.61 21.50 18.59
C HIS A 316 19.97 22.34 17.47
N GLN A 317 19.68 23.62 17.76
CA GLN A 317 18.92 24.49 16.83
C GLN A 317 19.62 24.68 15.47
N ASN A 318 20.96 24.65 15.44
CA ASN A 318 21.75 24.82 14.22
C ASN A 318 22.04 23.52 13.45
N ASP A 319 21.72 22.36 14.03
CA ASP A 319 21.94 21.04 13.43
C ASP A 319 20.71 20.15 13.71
N GLN A 320 19.58 20.58 13.21
CA GLN A 320 18.31 19.88 13.40
C GLN A 320 18.25 18.63 12.52
N LEU A 321 17.75 17.54 13.10
CA LEU A 321 17.47 16.33 12.36
C LEU A 321 16.13 16.44 11.65
N PRO A 322 16.03 15.88 10.42
CA PRO A 322 14.74 15.75 9.73
C PRO A 322 13.80 14.81 10.47
N ASN A 323 12.55 14.78 10.05
CA ASN A 323 11.57 13.87 10.63
C ASN A 323 11.85 12.42 10.21
N ILE A 324 12.51 11.65 11.09
CA ILE A 324 12.78 10.22 10.90
C ILE A 324 11.69 9.36 11.55
N THR A 325 11.43 8.22 10.94
CA THR A 325 10.45 7.22 11.37
C THR A 325 11.19 5.90 11.68
N PRO A 326 10.56 4.92 12.34
CA PRO A 326 11.18 3.60 12.53
C PRO A 326 11.66 2.96 11.21
N HIS A 327 10.98 3.23 10.10
CA HIS A 327 11.40 2.73 8.78
C HIS A 327 12.63 3.49 8.22
N SER A 328 12.90 4.71 8.70
CA SER A 328 14.08 5.47 8.28
C SER A 328 15.38 4.79 8.72
N PHE A 329 15.42 4.08 9.86
CA PHE A 329 16.60 3.30 10.27
C PHE A 329 16.93 2.21 9.26
N ARG A 330 15.95 1.54 8.73
CA ARG A 330 16.12 0.55 7.67
C ARG A 330 16.66 1.19 6.37
N HIS A 331 16.20 2.40 6.02
CA HIS A 331 16.77 3.16 4.90
C HIS A 331 18.21 3.57 5.16
N MET A 332 18.54 4.02 6.38
CA MET A 332 19.91 4.35 6.79
C MET A 332 20.82 3.12 6.68
N PHE A 333 20.40 1.96 7.22
CA PHE A 333 21.14 0.71 7.07
C PHE A 333 21.41 0.40 5.61
N CYS A 334 20.37 0.43 4.76
CA CYS A 334 20.51 0.17 3.33
C CYS A 334 21.51 1.13 2.68
N SER A 335 21.40 2.43 2.92
CA SER A 335 22.31 3.46 2.39
C SER A 335 23.75 3.30 2.92
N ASN A 336 23.92 2.96 4.21
CA ASN A 336 25.23 2.72 4.80
C ASN A 336 25.93 1.50 4.16
N MET A 337 25.17 0.42 3.93
CA MET A 337 25.69 -0.79 3.26
C MET A 337 26.03 -0.54 1.79
N VAL A 338 25.26 0.28 1.09
CA VAL A 338 25.58 0.72 -0.29
C VAL A 338 26.88 1.52 -0.30
N LYS A 339 27.03 2.49 0.61
CA LYS A 339 28.28 3.29 0.75
C LYS A 339 29.50 2.44 1.13
N ALA A 340 29.26 1.31 1.82
CA ALA A 340 30.30 0.33 2.15
C ALA A 340 30.52 -0.71 1.03
N ASN A 341 30.03 -0.46 -0.19
CA ASN A 341 30.18 -1.35 -1.37
C ASN A 341 29.65 -2.77 -1.17
N MET A 342 28.63 -2.97 -0.31
CA MET A 342 27.98 -4.28 -0.18
C MET A 342 27.34 -4.70 -1.50
N ASN A 343 27.52 -5.94 -1.92
CA ASN A 343 26.87 -6.49 -3.11
C ASN A 343 25.35 -6.35 -3.05
N ALA A 344 24.72 -5.87 -4.12
CA ALA A 344 23.29 -5.60 -4.19
C ALA A 344 22.41 -6.84 -3.89
N LYS A 345 22.86 -8.04 -4.30
CA LYS A 345 22.15 -9.30 -4.05
C LYS A 345 22.20 -9.70 -2.58
N THR A 346 23.37 -9.51 -1.95
CA THR A 346 23.56 -9.71 -0.50
C THR A 346 22.68 -8.75 0.28
N LEU A 347 22.66 -7.47 -0.10
CA LEU A 347 21.82 -6.47 0.54
C LEU A 347 20.32 -6.77 0.34
N GLN A 348 19.90 -7.21 -0.85
CA GLN A 348 18.54 -7.67 -1.12
C GLN A 348 18.13 -8.78 -0.14
N TYR A 349 19.00 -9.77 0.08
CA TYR A 349 18.75 -10.88 1.01
C TYR A 349 18.60 -10.37 2.45
N ILE A 350 19.57 -9.59 2.96
CA ILE A 350 19.55 -9.06 4.34
C ILE A 350 18.30 -8.19 4.56
N MET A 351 17.95 -7.36 3.58
CA MET A 351 16.77 -6.51 3.63
C MET A 351 15.46 -7.31 3.50
N GLY A 352 15.48 -8.52 2.94
CA GLY A 352 14.27 -9.29 2.65
C GLY A 352 13.36 -8.57 1.64
N HIS A 353 13.96 -8.00 0.58
CA HIS A 353 13.22 -7.38 -0.51
C HIS A 353 12.79 -8.45 -1.53
N ALA A 354 11.49 -8.53 -1.81
CA ALA A 354 10.96 -9.46 -2.80
C ALA A 354 11.42 -9.11 -4.22
N ASP A 355 11.54 -7.81 -4.52
CA ASP A 355 12.00 -7.27 -5.79
C ASP A 355 13.35 -6.55 -5.59
N ILE A 356 14.34 -6.91 -6.42
CA ILE A 356 15.67 -6.31 -6.39
C ILE A 356 15.63 -4.82 -6.74
N SER A 357 14.65 -4.37 -7.52
CA SER A 357 14.48 -2.95 -7.88
C SER A 357 14.40 -2.06 -6.65
N MET A 358 13.79 -2.55 -5.55
CA MET A 358 13.74 -1.83 -4.28
C MET A 358 15.11 -1.56 -3.68
N THR A 359 16.06 -2.49 -3.88
CA THR A 359 17.45 -2.34 -3.43
C THR A 359 18.22 -1.47 -4.41
N LEU A 360 18.11 -1.73 -5.71
CA LEU A 360 18.82 -0.99 -6.77
C LEU A 360 18.46 0.50 -6.81
N ASN A 361 17.24 0.87 -6.43
CA ASN A 361 16.84 2.28 -6.31
C ASN A 361 17.69 3.06 -5.28
N VAL A 362 18.32 2.40 -4.31
CA VAL A 362 19.27 3.04 -3.37
C VAL A 362 20.63 3.22 -4.03
N TYR A 363 21.05 2.29 -4.89
CA TYR A 363 22.29 2.37 -5.66
C TYR A 363 22.26 3.45 -6.77
N SER A 364 21.08 3.86 -7.23
CA SER A 364 20.94 4.92 -8.26
C SER A 364 21.47 6.29 -7.84
N HIS A 365 21.89 6.46 -6.59
CA HIS A 365 22.49 7.67 -6.02
C HIS A 365 23.98 7.50 -5.71
N ILE A 366 24.67 6.54 -6.34
CA ILE A 366 26.11 6.39 -6.24
C ILE A 366 26.76 7.57 -6.97
N ASP A 367 27.58 8.33 -6.24
CA ASP A 367 28.37 9.42 -6.77
C ASP A 367 29.51 8.89 -7.67
N TYR A 368 29.92 9.69 -8.66
CA TYR A 368 31.00 9.31 -9.58
C TYR A 368 32.30 8.95 -8.83
N ASP A 369 32.64 9.71 -7.78
CA ASP A 369 33.83 9.47 -6.94
C ASP A 369 33.80 8.07 -6.29
N ALA A 370 32.60 7.58 -5.91
CA ALA A 370 32.44 6.24 -5.36
C ALA A 370 32.59 5.16 -6.44
N VAL A 371 32.17 5.46 -7.68
CA VAL A 371 32.35 4.56 -8.85
C VAL A 371 33.84 4.43 -9.18
N GLU A 372 34.54 5.56 -9.28
CA GLU A 372 35.97 5.63 -9.56
C GLU A 372 36.77 4.83 -8.52
N LYS A 373 36.54 5.14 -7.23
CA LYS A 373 37.18 4.42 -6.13
C LYS A 373 36.95 2.91 -6.19
N SER A 374 35.71 2.50 -6.37
CA SER A 374 35.36 1.06 -6.43
C SER A 374 36.04 0.35 -7.62
N MET A 375 36.13 1.03 -8.77
CA MET A 375 36.80 0.51 -9.95
C MET A 375 38.32 0.37 -9.71
N LEU A 376 38.93 1.40 -9.13
CA LEU A 376 40.35 1.38 -8.84
C LEU A 376 40.74 0.36 -7.77
N ASP A 377 39.92 0.22 -6.72
CA ASP A 377 40.11 -0.80 -5.67
C ASP A 377 40.10 -2.22 -6.25
N ILE A 378 39.21 -2.49 -7.21
CA ILE A 378 39.13 -3.81 -7.89
C ILE A 378 40.34 -4.02 -8.81
N LEU A 379 40.67 -3.03 -9.65
CA LEU A 379 41.75 -3.16 -10.63
C LEU A 379 43.13 -3.22 -9.98
N ASN A 380 43.30 -2.63 -8.79
CA ASN A 380 44.58 -2.59 -8.05
C ASN A 380 44.66 -3.72 -7.00
N ALA A 381 43.61 -4.52 -6.78
CA ALA A 381 43.63 -5.63 -5.83
C ALA A 381 44.44 -6.84 -6.30
N ASP A 382 44.79 -6.93 -7.60
CA ASP A 382 45.58 -8.01 -8.20
C ASP A 382 47.07 -7.65 -8.37
N ASN A 383 47.49 -6.52 -7.80
CA ASN A 383 48.89 -6.11 -7.71
C ASN A 383 49.32 -6.04 -6.24
#